data_165fc4597ced72c19f92b0b01a3fc52c
#
_entry.id   165fc4597ced72c19f92b0b01a3fc52c
#
_cell.length_a   1.000
_cell.length_b   1.000
_cell.length_c   1.000
_cell.angle_alpha   90.00
_cell.angle_beta   90.00
_cell.angle_gamma   90.00
#
_symmetry.space_group_name_H-M   'P 1'
#
loop_
_entity.id
_entity.type
_entity.pdbx_description
1 polymer ?
#
loop_
_entity_poly.entity_id
_entity_poly.type
_entity_poly.pdbx_seq_one_letter_code
_entity_poly.pdbx_strand_id
1 'polypeptide(L)'
;MLFSPACERNKGPILAVLKEWLPAHAQVLEIGSGSGQHAAFFCQQIAGLSWQASERQESLTDLQAQLEALSPTLPAAIALDVTDAGQWPSQSFDAVFSANTCHIMSAAAVPHLLAGASRVLRPSGLLLLYGPFHDGGIHTAASNAAFDQHLRSLDPAMGVRDAIELVQQAQNLGLDLLADLPLPANNRMLVLERR
;
A
#
# COMPACT_ATOMS: atom_id res chain seq x y z
N MET A 1 21.39 6.82 1.53
CA MET A 1 20.53 5.64 1.33
C MET A 1 19.31 5.82 2.19
N LEU A 2 18.12 5.83 1.60
CA LEU A 2 16.87 5.90 2.33
C LEU A 2 16.67 4.58 3.11
N PHE A 3 16.34 4.66 4.38
CA PHE A 3 16.10 3.50 5.22
C PHE A 3 14.86 3.74 6.07
N SER A 4 13.92 2.80 6.04
CA SER A 4 12.69 2.84 6.84
C SER A 4 12.73 1.79 7.95
N PRO A 5 12.93 2.20 9.23
CA PRO A 5 12.81 1.28 10.36
C PRO A 5 11.41 0.63 10.47
N ALA A 6 10.38 1.29 9.94
CA ALA A 6 9.04 0.73 9.90
C ALA A 6 8.97 -0.46 8.94
N CYS A 7 9.56 -0.36 7.73
CA CYS A 7 9.65 -1.48 6.79
C CYS A 7 10.37 -2.68 7.40
N GLU A 8 11.47 -2.46 8.12
CA GLU A 8 12.20 -3.57 8.78
C GLU A 8 11.34 -4.31 9.80
N ARG A 9 10.52 -3.60 10.55
CA ARG A 9 9.65 -4.21 11.56
C ARG A 9 8.45 -4.95 10.99
N ASN A 10 7.88 -4.45 9.88
CA ASN A 10 6.62 -4.96 9.34
C ASN A 10 6.78 -5.94 8.17
N LYS A 11 7.93 -5.99 7.50
CA LYS A 11 8.15 -6.83 6.32
C LYS A 11 7.88 -8.32 6.55
N GLY A 12 8.25 -8.86 7.72
CA GLY A 12 8.01 -10.26 8.06
C GLY A 12 6.51 -10.59 8.23
N PRO A 13 5.77 -9.87 9.09
CA PRO A 13 4.32 -10.01 9.20
C PRO A 13 3.57 -9.80 7.88
N ILE A 14 3.95 -8.81 7.08
CA ILE A 14 3.35 -8.57 5.76
C ILE A 14 3.65 -9.74 4.82
N LEU A 15 4.90 -10.25 4.81
CA LEU A 15 5.27 -11.40 3.98
C LEU A 15 4.39 -12.63 4.24
N ALA A 16 4.02 -12.89 5.49
CA ALA A 16 3.13 -14.00 5.83
C ALA A 16 1.77 -13.85 5.14
N VAL A 17 1.19 -12.65 5.17
CA VAL A 17 -0.07 -12.34 4.48
C VAL A 17 0.09 -12.47 2.96
N LEU A 18 1.15 -11.90 2.38
CA LEU A 18 1.38 -11.99 0.94
C LEU A 18 1.51 -13.45 0.46
N LYS A 19 2.18 -14.33 1.23
CA LYS A 19 2.30 -15.76 0.90
C LYS A 19 0.98 -16.53 0.96
N GLU A 20 0.05 -16.10 1.80
CA GLU A 20 -1.27 -16.70 1.92
C GLU A 20 -2.24 -16.24 0.83
N TRP A 21 -2.17 -14.96 0.46
CA TRP A 21 -3.19 -14.32 -0.37
C TRP A 21 -2.81 -14.16 -1.84
N LEU A 22 -1.52 -14.04 -2.16
CA LEU A 22 -1.10 -13.86 -3.55
C LEU A 22 -1.09 -15.17 -4.33
N PRO A 23 -1.58 -15.18 -5.59
CA PRO A 23 -1.43 -16.32 -6.45
C PRO A 23 0.05 -16.57 -6.82
N ALA A 24 0.36 -17.77 -7.27
CA ALA A 24 1.68 -18.07 -7.83
C ALA A 24 2.00 -17.14 -9.00
N HIS A 25 3.24 -16.65 -9.07
CA HIS A 25 3.71 -15.72 -10.11
C HIS A 25 2.92 -14.41 -10.19
N ALA A 26 2.40 -13.93 -9.06
CA ALA A 26 1.63 -12.69 -9.00
C ALA A 26 2.39 -11.48 -9.57
N GLN A 27 1.67 -10.62 -10.27
CA GLN A 27 2.12 -9.29 -10.68
C GLN A 27 1.53 -8.26 -9.73
N VAL A 28 2.38 -7.58 -8.98
CA VAL A 28 1.98 -6.62 -7.93
C VAL A 28 2.40 -5.21 -8.32
N LEU A 29 1.50 -4.24 -8.16
CA LEU A 29 1.80 -2.81 -8.18
C LEU A 29 1.86 -2.30 -6.74
N GLU A 30 2.98 -1.71 -6.32
CA GLU A 30 3.10 -1.04 -5.03
C GLU A 30 2.90 0.46 -5.17
N ILE A 31 2.02 1.02 -4.34
CA ILE A 31 1.76 2.45 -4.27
C ILE A 31 2.51 3.04 -3.08
N GLY A 32 3.40 4.00 -3.34
CA GLY A 32 4.20 4.64 -2.30
C GLY A 32 5.29 3.72 -1.76
N SER A 33 6.20 3.27 -2.62
CA SER A 33 7.26 2.31 -2.27
C SER A 33 8.35 2.87 -1.34
N GLY A 34 8.44 4.20 -1.21
CA GLY A 34 9.33 4.89 -0.29
C GLY A 34 10.79 4.47 -0.46
N SER A 35 11.31 3.67 0.48
CA SER A 35 12.70 3.18 0.45
C SER A 35 12.95 1.96 -0.45
N GLY A 36 11.92 1.38 -1.06
CA GLY A 36 12.03 0.17 -1.89
C GLY A 36 12.34 -1.12 -1.13
N GLN A 37 12.45 -1.06 0.22
CA GLN A 37 12.80 -2.23 1.05
C GLN A 37 11.77 -3.36 0.94
N HIS A 38 10.47 -3.06 0.86
CA HIS A 38 9.41 -4.05 0.68
C HIS A 38 9.56 -4.77 -0.67
N ALA A 39 9.66 -4.01 -1.76
CA ALA A 39 9.83 -4.56 -3.11
C ALA A 39 11.00 -5.54 -3.19
N ALA A 40 12.19 -5.09 -2.73
CA ALA A 40 13.38 -5.91 -2.73
C ALA A 40 13.23 -7.17 -1.86
N PHE A 41 12.69 -7.03 -0.65
CA PHE A 41 12.54 -8.14 0.29
C PHE A 41 11.52 -9.18 -0.19
N PHE A 42 10.33 -8.75 -0.64
CA PHE A 42 9.29 -9.70 -1.03
C PHE A 42 9.65 -10.47 -2.30
N CYS A 43 10.30 -9.83 -3.28
CA CYS A 43 10.78 -10.53 -4.47
C CYS A 43 11.87 -11.55 -4.17
N GLN A 44 12.69 -11.35 -3.13
CA GLN A 44 13.65 -12.35 -2.67
C GLN A 44 12.99 -13.54 -1.94
N GLN A 45 11.84 -13.32 -1.29
CA GLN A 45 11.19 -14.31 -0.42
C GLN A 45 10.06 -15.09 -1.09
N ILE A 46 9.53 -14.61 -2.21
CA ILE A 46 8.42 -15.23 -2.95
C ILE A 46 8.89 -15.52 -4.38
N ALA A 47 9.08 -16.80 -4.68
CA ALA A 47 9.53 -17.23 -6.00
C ALA A 47 8.54 -16.85 -7.10
N GLY A 48 9.03 -16.24 -8.17
CA GLY A 48 8.21 -15.85 -9.32
C GLY A 48 7.35 -14.61 -9.11
N LEU A 49 7.46 -13.92 -7.98
CA LEU A 49 6.79 -12.63 -7.75
C LEU A 49 7.35 -11.56 -8.70
N SER A 50 6.49 -10.86 -9.40
CA SER A 50 6.81 -9.66 -10.17
C SER A 50 6.28 -8.44 -9.44
N TRP A 51 7.15 -7.45 -9.20
CA TRP A 51 6.81 -6.29 -8.39
C TRP A 51 7.15 -5.00 -9.10
N GLN A 52 6.15 -4.18 -9.38
CA GLN A 52 6.30 -2.84 -9.91
C GLN A 52 6.23 -1.84 -8.78
N ALA A 53 7.38 -1.30 -8.41
CA ALA A 53 7.44 -0.21 -7.44
C ALA A 53 7.00 1.12 -8.07
N SER A 54 6.31 1.95 -7.29
CA SER A 54 5.92 3.29 -7.72
C SER A 54 6.06 4.32 -6.62
N GLU A 55 6.32 5.57 -7.01
CA GLU A 55 6.43 6.69 -6.10
C GLU A 55 6.05 7.99 -6.83
N ARG A 56 5.78 9.04 -6.09
CA ARG A 56 5.56 10.37 -6.67
C ARG A 56 6.81 10.84 -7.39
N GLN A 57 6.64 11.66 -8.43
CA GLN A 57 7.72 12.11 -9.31
C GLN A 57 8.91 12.72 -8.56
N GLU A 58 8.65 13.48 -7.49
CA GLU A 58 9.70 14.14 -6.69
C GLU A 58 10.61 13.14 -5.94
N SER A 59 10.13 11.94 -5.62
CA SER A 59 10.88 10.91 -4.89
C SER A 59 11.33 9.74 -5.78
N LEU A 60 10.96 9.75 -7.06
CA LEU A 60 11.20 8.64 -7.98
C LEU A 60 12.69 8.34 -8.18
N THR A 61 13.51 9.38 -8.32
CA THR A 61 14.98 9.24 -8.51
C THR A 61 15.64 8.56 -7.32
N ASP A 62 15.22 8.93 -6.11
CA ASP A 62 15.76 8.35 -4.88
C ASP A 62 15.31 6.88 -4.74
N LEU A 63 14.05 6.56 -5.03
CA LEU A 63 13.56 5.18 -5.05
C LEU A 63 14.33 4.34 -6.07
N GLN A 64 14.52 4.84 -7.30
CA GLN A 64 15.22 4.11 -8.36
C GLN A 64 16.66 3.76 -7.94
N ALA A 65 17.40 4.71 -7.39
CA ALA A 65 18.76 4.48 -6.88
C ALA A 65 18.80 3.44 -5.75
N GLN A 66 17.76 3.41 -4.88
CA GLN A 66 17.65 2.42 -3.82
C GLN A 66 17.36 1.02 -4.37
N LEU A 67 16.45 0.89 -5.32
CA LEU A 67 16.13 -0.40 -5.94
C LEU A 67 17.33 -0.99 -6.66
N GLU A 68 18.09 -0.19 -7.39
CA GLU A 68 19.34 -0.63 -8.04
C GLU A 68 20.36 -1.16 -7.03
N ALA A 69 20.46 -0.54 -5.85
CA ALA A 69 21.36 -0.98 -4.80
C ALA A 69 20.87 -2.25 -4.07
N LEU A 70 19.55 -2.39 -3.85
CA LEU A 70 18.95 -3.48 -3.08
C LEU A 70 18.64 -4.72 -3.92
N SER A 71 18.18 -4.53 -5.15
CA SER A 71 17.73 -5.61 -6.03
C SER A 71 17.72 -5.16 -7.50
N PRO A 72 18.90 -5.21 -8.18
CA PRO A 72 19.04 -4.70 -9.55
C PRO A 72 18.22 -5.44 -10.62
N THR A 73 17.56 -6.53 -10.25
CA THR A 73 16.69 -7.32 -11.12
C THR A 73 15.24 -6.83 -11.13
N LEU A 74 14.87 -5.91 -10.22
CA LEU A 74 13.53 -5.32 -10.21
C LEU A 74 13.35 -4.40 -11.42
N PRO A 75 12.11 -4.29 -11.95
CA PRO A 75 11.79 -3.30 -12.96
C PRO A 75 12.10 -1.89 -12.47
N ALA A 76 12.37 -0.98 -13.39
CA ALA A 76 12.47 0.43 -13.07
C ALA A 76 11.18 0.92 -12.38
N ALA A 77 11.34 1.73 -11.33
CA ALA A 77 10.21 2.33 -10.65
C ALA A 77 9.44 3.28 -11.58
N ILE A 78 8.14 3.39 -11.40
CA ILE A 78 7.29 4.30 -12.17
C ILE A 78 6.82 5.49 -11.33
N ALA A 79 6.65 6.64 -12.00
CA ALA A 79 6.00 7.78 -11.38
C ALA A 79 4.50 7.50 -11.24
N LEU A 80 3.96 7.69 -10.04
CA LEU A 80 2.53 7.51 -9.79
C LEU A 80 2.05 8.44 -8.67
N ASP A 81 1.37 9.50 -9.05
CA ASP A 81 0.48 10.23 -8.17
C ASP A 81 -0.93 9.65 -8.33
N VAL A 82 -1.51 9.15 -7.25
CA VAL A 82 -2.83 8.49 -7.30
C VAL A 82 -3.92 9.43 -7.77
N THR A 83 -3.74 10.75 -7.63
CA THR A 83 -4.70 11.78 -8.05
C THR A 83 -4.64 12.09 -9.55
N ASP A 84 -3.55 11.68 -10.22
CA ASP A 84 -3.41 11.82 -11.67
C ASP A 84 -3.82 10.52 -12.38
N ALA A 85 -5.01 10.52 -12.96
CA ALA A 85 -5.53 9.35 -13.67
C ALA A 85 -4.65 8.92 -14.86
N GLY A 86 -3.84 9.82 -15.43
CA GLY A 86 -2.94 9.56 -16.56
C GLY A 86 -1.66 8.82 -16.17
N GLN A 87 -1.27 8.85 -14.89
CA GLN A 87 -0.07 8.17 -14.41
C GLN A 87 -0.30 6.70 -14.03
N TRP A 88 -1.55 6.28 -13.88
CA TRP A 88 -1.84 4.88 -13.60
C TRP A 88 -1.51 4.00 -14.81
N PRO A 89 -0.80 2.86 -14.61
CA PRO A 89 -0.41 1.99 -15.71
C PRO A 89 -1.64 1.42 -16.45
N SER A 90 -1.48 1.16 -17.75
CA SER A 90 -2.52 0.53 -18.58
C SER A 90 -2.57 -0.99 -18.43
N GLN A 91 -1.48 -1.61 -17.93
CA GLN A 91 -1.43 -3.05 -17.66
C GLN A 91 -2.25 -3.40 -16.42
N SER A 92 -2.71 -4.66 -16.34
CA SER A 92 -3.45 -5.16 -15.19
C SER A 92 -2.55 -5.96 -14.26
N PHE A 93 -2.88 -5.93 -12.97
CA PHE A 93 -2.15 -6.58 -11.88
C PHE A 93 -3.01 -7.61 -11.16
N ASP A 94 -2.37 -8.61 -10.57
CA ASP A 94 -3.03 -9.57 -9.67
C ASP A 94 -3.24 -8.97 -8.28
N ALA A 95 -2.37 -8.03 -7.88
CA ALA A 95 -2.57 -7.26 -6.66
C ALA A 95 -2.06 -5.82 -6.78
N VAL A 96 -2.69 -4.92 -6.04
CA VAL A 96 -2.18 -3.60 -5.68
C VAL A 96 -1.88 -3.61 -4.18
N PHE A 97 -0.68 -3.22 -3.82
CA PHE A 97 -0.21 -3.18 -2.43
C PHE A 97 0.15 -1.76 -2.03
N SER A 98 -0.20 -1.36 -0.81
CA SER A 98 0.26 -0.11 -0.23
C SER A 98 0.45 -0.24 1.28
N ALA A 99 1.60 0.16 1.78
CA ALA A 99 1.93 0.07 3.20
C ALA A 99 2.26 1.45 3.78
N ASN A 100 1.57 1.81 4.86
CA ASN A 100 1.79 3.07 5.59
C ASN A 100 1.62 4.34 4.75
N THR A 101 0.89 4.28 3.65
CA THR A 101 0.70 5.39 2.71
C THR A 101 -0.63 6.11 2.92
N CYS A 102 -1.71 5.39 3.20
CA CYS A 102 -3.06 5.96 3.34
C CYS A 102 -3.15 7.06 4.40
N HIS A 103 -2.37 7.00 5.47
CA HIS A 103 -2.41 7.97 6.54
C HIS A 103 -1.51 9.20 6.31
N ILE A 104 -0.54 9.12 5.37
CA ILE A 104 0.33 10.25 5.01
C ILE A 104 -0.13 10.99 3.74
N MET A 105 -0.90 10.36 2.86
CA MET A 105 -1.55 11.09 1.78
C MET A 105 -2.72 11.94 2.32
N SER A 106 -3.17 12.94 1.56
CA SER A 106 -4.36 13.68 1.95
C SER A 106 -5.61 12.78 1.98
N ALA A 107 -6.57 13.06 2.85
CA ALA A 107 -7.83 12.32 2.88
C ALA A 107 -8.54 12.33 1.52
N ALA A 108 -8.43 13.43 0.77
CA ALA A 108 -9.00 13.55 -0.57
C ALA A 108 -8.32 12.66 -1.62
N ALA A 109 -7.08 12.20 -1.39
CA ALA A 109 -6.37 11.32 -2.31
C ALA A 109 -6.79 9.84 -2.16
N VAL A 110 -7.32 9.43 -1.00
CA VAL A 110 -7.71 8.03 -0.74
C VAL A 110 -8.75 7.50 -1.74
N PRO A 111 -9.84 8.22 -2.07
CA PRO A 111 -10.77 7.78 -3.11
C PRO A 111 -10.11 7.58 -4.48
N HIS A 112 -9.11 8.39 -4.83
CA HIS A 112 -8.37 8.23 -6.08
C HIS A 112 -7.49 6.98 -6.08
N LEU A 113 -6.85 6.65 -4.94
CA LEU A 113 -6.14 5.39 -4.76
C LEU A 113 -7.07 4.20 -4.98
N LEU A 114 -8.26 4.19 -4.35
CA LEU A 114 -9.23 3.11 -4.49
C LEU A 114 -9.74 2.96 -5.93
N ALA A 115 -10.07 4.07 -6.58
CA ALA A 115 -10.55 4.07 -7.97
C ALA A 115 -9.46 3.59 -8.94
N GLY A 116 -8.24 4.05 -8.77
CA GLY A 116 -7.11 3.63 -9.59
C GLY A 116 -6.77 2.14 -9.38
N ALA A 117 -6.76 1.68 -8.13
CA ALA A 117 -6.55 0.26 -7.81
C ALA A 117 -7.62 -0.62 -8.45
N SER A 118 -8.91 -0.27 -8.29
CA SER A 118 -10.01 -0.99 -8.93
C SER A 118 -9.83 -1.09 -10.45
N ARG A 119 -9.35 -0.03 -11.10
CA ARG A 119 -9.16 0.00 -12.55
C ARG A 119 -8.05 -0.93 -13.04
N VAL A 120 -6.91 -0.98 -12.32
CA VAL A 120 -5.73 -1.74 -12.76
C VAL A 120 -5.71 -3.19 -12.26
N LEU A 121 -6.54 -3.55 -11.28
CA LEU A 121 -6.66 -4.93 -10.83
C LEU A 121 -7.36 -5.79 -11.89
N ARG A 122 -6.96 -7.04 -12.03
CA ARG A 122 -7.71 -8.07 -12.74
C ARG A 122 -8.99 -8.43 -11.98
N PRO A 123 -10.01 -9.02 -12.61
CA PRO A 123 -11.11 -9.66 -11.86
C PRO A 123 -10.54 -10.64 -10.82
N SER A 124 -11.07 -10.63 -9.61
CA SER A 124 -10.55 -11.33 -8.42
C SER A 124 -9.14 -10.93 -8.00
N GLY A 125 -8.58 -9.85 -8.53
CA GLY A 125 -7.34 -9.25 -8.06
C GLY A 125 -7.52 -8.54 -6.71
N LEU A 126 -6.44 -8.44 -5.93
CA LEU A 126 -6.47 -8.00 -4.54
C LEU A 126 -5.93 -6.57 -4.36
N LEU A 127 -6.63 -5.76 -3.60
CA LEU A 127 -6.07 -4.55 -3.00
C LEU A 127 -5.70 -4.85 -1.55
N LEU A 128 -4.42 -4.67 -1.22
CA LEU A 128 -3.82 -4.96 0.08
C LEU A 128 -3.35 -3.65 0.72
N LEU A 129 -4.06 -3.18 1.74
CA LEU A 129 -3.76 -1.93 2.42
C LEU A 129 -3.28 -2.20 3.85
N TYR A 130 -1.99 -1.96 4.10
CA TYR A 130 -1.37 -2.12 5.42
C TYR A 130 -1.18 -0.76 6.11
N GLY A 131 -1.54 -0.71 7.38
CA GLY A 131 -1.29 0.45 8.23
C GLY A 131 -2.18 0.49 9.47
N PRO A 132 -2.11 1.58 10.25
CA PRO A 132 -3.07 1.85 11.30
C PRO A 132 -4.40 2.32 10.68
N PHE A 133 -5.49 1.87 11.26
CA PHE A 133 -6.85 2.32 10.96
C PHE A 133 -7.63 2.52 12.25
N HIS A 134 -8.69 3.32 12.21
CA HIS A 134 -9.70 3.39 13.26
C HIS A 134 -11.06 2.92 12.73
N ASP A 135 -12.03 2.71 13.58
CA ASP A 135 -13.36 2.23 13.22
C ASP A 135 -14.42 3.21 13.76
N GLY A 136 -15.18 3.86 12.87
CA GLY A 136 -16.23 4.80 13.23
C GLY A 136 -15.74 5.97 14.09
N GLY A 137 -14.53 6.48 13.84
CA GLY A 137 -13.92 7.54 14.63
C GLY A 137 -13.23 7.09 15.92
N ILE A 138 -13.23 5.78 16.24
CA ILE A 138 -12.65 5.24 17.46
C ILE A 138 -11.32 4.56 17.14
N HIS A 139 -10.23 5.07 17.68
CA HIS A 139 -8.91 4.46 17.52
C HIS A 139 -8.83 3.11 18.25
N THR A 140 -8.24 2.12 17.61
CA THR A 140 -8.07 0.76 18.15
C THR A 140 -7.03 0.67 19.26
N ALA A 141 -6.17 1.71 19.40
CA ALA A 141 -5.15 1.80 20.44
C ALA A 141 -4.79 3.26 20.74
N ALA A 142 -4.37 3.53 21.98
CA ALA A 142 -3.91 4.86 22.37
C ALA A 142 -2.69 5.35 21.55
N SER A 143 -1.80 4.43 21.15
CA SER A 143 -0.67 4.74 20.25
C SER A 143 -1.13 5.23 18.88
N ASN A 144 -2.21 4.67 18.32
CA ASN A 144 -2.77 5.09 17.05
C ASN A 144 -3.44 6.46 17.14
N ALA A 145 -4.10 6.76 18.28
CA ALA A 145 -4.65 8.09 18.56
C ALA A 145 -3.55 9.16 18.65
N ALA A 146 -2.47 8.87 19.37
CA ALA A 146 -1.33 9.78 19.48
C ALA A 146 -0.64 9.98 18.10
N PHE A 147 -0.53 8.92 17.31
CA PHE A 147 0.03 8.97 15.96
C PHE A 147 -0.86 9.81 15.02
N ASP A 148 -2.18 9.66 15.08
CA ASP A 148 -3.12 10.48 14.31
C ASP A 148 -2.97 11.97 14.63
N GLN A 149 -2.89 12.32 15.93
CA GLN A 149 -2.66 13.69 16.36
C GLN A 149 -1.33 14.25 15.83
N HIS A 150 -0.27 13.43 15.87
CA HIS A 150 1.02 13.80 15.32
C HIS A 150 0.95 14.08 13.83
N LEU A 151 0.35 13.18 13.04
CA LEU A 151 0.18 13.36 11.59
C LEU A 151 -0.57 14.67 11.27
N ARG A 152 -1.71 14.91 11.95
CA ARG A 152 -2.52 16.13 11.74
C ARG A 152 -1.80 17.40 12.18
N SER A 153 -0.83 17.32 13.09
CA SER A 153 0.01 18.46 13.46
C SER A 153 1.03 18.81 12.38
N LEU A 154 1.45 17.84 11.55
CA LEU A 154 2.34 18.05 10.41
C LEU A 154 1.57 18.58 9.20
N ASP A 155 0.44 17.95 8.90
CA ASP A 155 -0.47 18.35 7.84
C ASP A 155 -1.92 17.97 8.24
N PRO A 156 -2.86 18.92 8.36
CA PRO A 156 -4.25 18.63 8.69
C PRO A 156 -4.95 17.66 7.71
N ALA A 157 -4.46 17.54 6.48
CA ALA A 157 -4.98 16.60 5.48
C ALA A 157 -4.54 15.14 5.72
N MET A 158 -3.45 14.92 6.47
CA MET A 158 -3.01 13.60 6.92
C MET A 158 -3.88 13.08 8.09
N GLY A 159 -3.69 11.82 8.45
CA GLY A 159 -4.32 11.20 9.64
C GLY A 159 -4.62 9.73 9.41
N VAL A 160 -4.82 9.01 10.51
CA VAL A 160 -5.26 7.61 10.48
C VAL A 160 -6.66 7.55 9.86
N ARG A 161 -6.87 6.63 8.92
CA ARG A 161 -8.13 6.52 8.16
C ARG A 161 -9.13 5.63 8.88
N ASP A 162 -10.42 5.92 8.64
CA ASP A 162 -11.52 5.08 9.10
C ASP A 162 -11.64 3.88 8.15
N ALA A 163 -11.48 2.66 8.70
CA ALA A 163 -11.58 1.44 7.91
C ALA A 163 -12.99 1.22 7.39
N ILE A 164 -14.03 1.58 8.17
CA ILE A 164 -15.44 1.42 7.78
C ILE A 164 -15.75 2.31 6.57
N GLU A 165 -15.38 3.59 6.65
CA GLU A 165 -15.60 4.53 5.54
C GLU A 165 -14.79 4.12 4.29
N LEU A 166 -13.53 3.70 4.46
CA LEU A 166 -12.68 3.26 3.36
C LEU A 166 -13.28 2.03 2.65
N VAL A 167 -13.75 1.04 3.41
CA VAL A 167 -14.39 -0.16 2.86
C VAL A 167 -15.69 0.20 2.13
N GLN A 168 -16.51 1.09 2.67
CA GLN A 168 -17.73 1.54 1.99
C GLN A 168 -17.43 2.23 0.66
N GLN A 169 -16.40 3.10 0.62
CA GLN A 169 -15.96 3.74 -0.62
C GLN A 169 -15.43 2.72 -1.63
N ALA A 170 -14.66 1.74 -1.17
CA ALA A 170 -14.11 0.66 -1.99
C ALA A 170 -15.21 -0.21 -2.62
N GLN A 171 -16.25 -0.55 -1.85
CA GLN A 171 -17.41 -1.33 -2.32
C GLN A 171 -18.15 -0.63 -3.46
N ASN A 172 -18.29 0.69 -3.40
CA ASN A 172 -18.90 1.48 -4.48
C ASN A 172 -18.07 1.45 -5.77
N LEU A 173 -16.79 1.08 -5.68
CA LEU A 173 -15.86 0.93 -6.80
C LEU A 173 -15.65 -0.53 -7.22
N GLY A 174 -16.45 -1.47 -6.67
CA GLY A 174 -16.36 -2.89 -6.99
C GLY A 174 -15.22 -3.63 -6.29
N LEU A 175 -14.76 -3.12 -5.14
CA LEU A 175 -13.77 -3.75 -4.28
C LEU A 175 -14.44 -4.23 -2.99
N ASP A 176 -14.61 -5.53 -2.81
CA ASP A 176 -15.27 -6.11 -1.65
C ASP A 176 -14.24 -6.54 -0.58
N LEU A 177 -14.50 -6.21 0.68
CA LEU A 177 -13.64 -6.64 1.79
C LEU A 177 -13.74 -8.15 1.99
N LEU A 178 -12.60 -8.85 1.85
CA LEU A 178 -12.49 -10.28 2.16
C LEU A 178 -11.98 -10.52 3.58
N ALA A 179 -11.03 -9.71 4.05
CA ALA A 179 -10.45 -9.86 5.37
C ALA A 179 -9.93 -8.53 5.94
N ASP A 180 -9.99 -8.42 7.26
CA ASP A 180 -9.36 -7.38 8.06
C ASP A 180 -8.45 -8.07 9.07
N LEU A 181 -7.15 -8.14 8.77
CA LEU A 181 -6.19 -8.96 9.48
C LEU A 181 -5.41 -8.11 10.49
N PRO A 182 -5.53 -8.37 11.79
CA PRO A 182 -4.72 -7.68 12.79
C PRO A 182 -3.25 -8.08 12.65
N LEU A 183 -2.37 -7.08 12.68
CA LEU A 183 -0.94 -7.24 12.54
C LEU A 183 -0.20 -6.51 13.67
N PRO A 184 1.09 -6.82 13.93
CA PRO A 184 1.84 -6.22 15.03
C PRO A 184 1.83 -4.69 15.04
N ALA A 185 2.04 -4.12 16.22
CA ALA A 185 2.09 -2.69 16.48
C ALA A 185 0.76 -1.96 16.18
N ASN A 186 -0.37 -2.62 16.45
CA ASN A 186 -1.72 -2.08 16.25
C ASN A 186 -2.01 -1.66 14.80
N ASN A 187 -1.31 -2.29 13.82
CA ASN A 187 -1.62 -2.17 12.42
C ASN A 187 -2.58 -3.28 11.97
N ARG A 188 -3.16 -3.09 10.80
CA ARG A 188 -4.03 -4.07 10.14
C ARG A 188 -3.68 -4.17 8.66
N MET A 189 -4.02 -5.31 8.04
CA MET A 189 -4.06 -5.46 6.58
C MET A 189 -5.52 -5.60 6.15
N LEU A 190 -6.03 -4.61 5.43
CA LEU A 190 -7.31 -4.74 4.74
C LEU A 190 -7.07 -5.44 3.40
N VAL A 191 -7.73 -6.58 3.20
CA VAL A 191 -7.68 -7.36 1.96
C VAL A 191 -9.01 -7.17 1.24
N LEU A 192 -8.98 -6.51 0.09
CA LEU A 192 -10.17 -6.26 -0.72
C LEU A 192 -10.00 -6.94 -2.09
N GLU A 193 -11.07 -7.53 -2.62
CA GLU A 193 -11.08 -8.21 -3.91
C GLU A 193 -11.88 -7.40 -4.95
N ARG A 194 -11.36 -7.30 -6.16
CA ARG A 194 -12.10 -6.77 -7.29
C ARG A 194 -13.13 -7.78 -7.80
N ARG A 195 -14.40 -7.36 -7.89
CA ARG A 195 -15.47 -8.13 -8.54
C ARG A 195 -15.17 -8.44 -10.00
#